data_56e2c8af5c9a86e4779164293097156c
#
_entry.id   56e2c8af5c9a86e4779164293097156c
#
_cell.length_a   1.000
_cell.length_b   1.000
_cell.length_c   1.000
_cell.angle_alpha   90.00
_cell.angle_beta   90.00
_cell.angle_gamma   90.00
#
_symmetry.space_group_name_H-M   'P 1'
#
loop_
_entity.id
_entity.type
_entity.pdbx_description
1 polymer ?
#
loop_
_entity_poly.entity_id
_entity_poly.type
_entity_poly.pdbx_seq_one_letter_code
_entity_poly.pdbx_strand_id
1 'polypeptide(L)'
;MALNLETLVQLQYPVCASFDGGNMKICGVRYDVVETEDVFDVDATHFGQIDFKKGRILLNKDLSEDVKAETLVHEVTHALLVYIGRQDLTEDEQFVQALGNAIYQTFDLKETE
;
A
#
# COMPACT_ATOMS: atom_id res chain seq x y z
N MET A 1 -11.78 -17.46 8.99
CA MET A 1 -11.50 -16.88 9.16
C MET A 1 -11.30 -16.01 8.77
N ALA A 2 -11.42 -16.00 8.88
CA ALA A 2 -11.48 -15.26 8.59
C ALA A 2 -10.83 -14.24 8.43
N LEU A 3 -10.62 -14.41 7.96
CA LEU A 3 -9.92 -13.72 7.82
C LEU A 3 -10.19 -12.69 8.04
N ASN A 4 -10.04 -12.54 8.09
CA ASN A 4 -9.98 -11.51 8.68
C ASN A 4 -9.98 -10.37 7.77
N LEU A 5 -10.99 -10.27 6.93
CA LEU A 5 -11.18 -9.17 6.06
C LEU A 5 -11.32 -7.88 6.83
N GLU A 6 -12.00 -7.96 7.94
CA GLU A 6 -12.23 -6.81 8.75
C GLU A 6 -10.93 -6.27 9.30
N THR A 7 -10.03 -7.15 9.70
CA THR A 7 -8.74 -6.73 10.18
C THR A 7 -7.92 -6.08 9.08
N LEU A 8 -7.97 -6.64 7.89
CA LEU A 8 -7.27 -6.04 6.78
C LEU A 8 -7.77 -4.64 6.50
N VAL A 9 -9.08 -4.48 6.50
CA VAL A 9 -9.67 -3.18 6.27
C VAL A 9 -9.25 -2.21 7.37
N GLN A 10 -9.26 -2.66 8.62
CA GLN A 10 -8.89 -1.81 9.72
C GLN A 10 -7.45 -1.38 9.68
N LEU A 11 -6.58 -2.22 9.20
CA LEU A 11 -5.19 -1.84 9.07
C LEU A 11 -5.02 -0.69 8.10
N GLN A 12 -5.87 -0.65 7.10
CA GLN A 12 -5.77 0.38 6.09
C GLN A 12 -6.58 1.61 6.41
N TYR A 13 -7.49 1.50 7.35
CA TYR A 13 -8.45 2.50 7.68
C TYR A 13 -7.84 3.86 7.97
N PRO A 14 -6.93 3.97 8.93
CA PRO A 14 -6.37 5.28 9.24
C PRO A 14 -5.66 5.89 8.05
N VAL A 15 -5.02 5.06 7.27
CA VAL A 15 -4.32 5.52 6.09
C VAL A 15 -5.29 6.04 5.08
N CYS A 16 -6.36 5.31 4.86
CA CYS A 16 -7.38 5.71 3.92
C CYS A 16 -8.01 7.02 4.33
N ALA A 17 -8.11 7.27 5.61
CA ALA A 17 -8.78 8.46 6.09
C ALA A 17 -7.95 9.70 5.87
N SER A 18 -6.65 9.62 5.92
CA SER A 18 -5.86 10.83 5.85
C SER A 18 -4.77 10.83 4.82
N PHE A 19 -4.16 9.75 4.53
CA PHE A 19 -3.04 9.69 3.60
C PHE A 19 -1.88 10.62 3.97
N ASP A 20 -1.97 11.32 5.07
CA ASP A 20 -0.90 12.21 5.44
C ASP A 20 -0.54 11.95 6.88
N GLY A 21 0.53 11.29 7.10
CA GLY A 21 0.98 10.98 8.44
C GLY A 21 0.28 9.80 9.07
N GLY A 22 -0.51 9.08 8.30
CA GLY A 22 -1.13 7.87 8.80
C GLY A 22 -0.12 6.74 8.87
N ASN A 23 -0.49 5.68 9.55
CA ASN A 23 0.37 4.51 9.60
C ASN A 23 -0.49 3.26 9.59
N MET A 24 0.15 2.16 9.27
CA MET A 24 -0.53 0.88 9.26
C MET A 24 0.48 -0.20 9.62
N LYS A 25 -0.02 -1.35 10.01
CA LYS A 25 0.85 -2.49 10.24
C LYS A 25 0.68 -3.48 9.11
N ILE A 26 1.80 -3.95 8.61
CA ILE A 26 1.81 -4.97 7.59
C ILE A 26 2.59 -6.13 8.17
N CYS A 27 1.92 -7.25 8.37
CA CYS A 27 2.52 -8.44 8.98
C CYS A 27 3.23 -8.09 10.30
N GLY A 28 2.60 -7.21 11.06
CA GLY A 28 3.11 -6.84 12.38
C GLY A 28 4.11 -5.72 12.40
N VAL A 29 4.53 -5.23 11.24
CA VAL A 29 5.51 -4.17 11.15
C VAL A 29 4.83 -2.86 10.82
N ARG A 30 5.15 -1.82 11.56
CA ARG A 30 4.51 -0.52 11.35
C ARG A 30 5.15 0.20 10.17
N TYR A 31 4.31 0.75 9.33
CA TYR A 31 4.74 1.58 8.22
C TYR A 31 4.04 2.91 8.28
N ASP A 32 4.80 3.98 8.14
CA ASP A 32 4.21 5.31 8.01
C ASP A 32 3.88 5.55 6.55
N VAL A 33 2.72 6.13 6.30
CA VAL A 33 2.30 6.45 4.94
C VAL A 33 2.45 7.95 4.79
N VAL A 34 3.27 8.36 3.85
CA VAL A 34 3.64 9.77 3.69
C VAL A 34 3.35 10.21 2.27
N GLU A 35 2.66 11.34 2.14
CA GLU A 35 2.47 11.95 0.84
C GLU A 35 3.61 12.91 0.61
N THR A 36 4.24 12.82 -0.53
CA THR A 36 5.43 13.61 -0.79
C THR A 36 5.62 13.82 -2.28
N GLU A 37 6.37 14.84 -2.62
CA GLU A 37 6.82 15.02 -3.99
C GLU A 37 8.04 14.19 -4.27
N ASP A 38 8.66 13.63 -3.24
CA ASP A 38 9.94 12.96 -3.38
C ASP A 38 9.78 11.47 -3.51
N VAL A 39 8.91 11.02 -4.36
CA VAL A 39 8.85 9.63 -4.71
C VAL A 39 9.98 9.41 -5.69
N PHE A 40 11.03 8.78 -5.20
CA PHE A 40 12.16 8.62 -5.98
C PHE A 40 11.96 7.61 -7.01
N ASP A 41 12.21 8.00 -8.18
CA ASP A 41 12.13 7.13 -9.16
C ASP A 41 12.68 7.71 -10.35
N VAL A 42 13.26 6.98 -11.11
CA VAL A 42 13.82 7.42 -12.32
C VAL A 42 12.80 7.48 -13.39
N ASP A 43 11.60 7.08 -13.07
CA ASP A 43 10.58 6.97 -14.07
C ASP A 43 9.43 7.84 -13.62
N ALA A 44 9.09 8.82 -14.39
CA ALA A 44 8.05 9.76 -14.02
C ALA A 44 6.68 9.12 -13.84
N THR A 45 6.55 7.86 -14.17
CA THR A 45 5.28 7.18 -13.99
C THR A 45 5.13 6.56 -12.61
N HIS A 46 6.11 6.71 -11.76
CA HIS A 46 6.02 6.13 -10.44
C HIS A 46 5.09 6.93 -9.56
N PHE A 47 4.16 6.23 -8.96
CA PHE A 47 3.16 6.86 -8.11
C PHE A 47 3.47 6.67 -6.64
N GLY A 48 4.18 5.59 -6.29
CA GLY A 48 4.49 5.30 -4.91
C GLY A 48 5.68 4.39 -4.77
N GLN A 49 6.07 4.17 -3.54
CA GLN A 49 7.28 3.43 -3.25
C GLN A 49 7.22 2.95 -1.82
N ILE A 50 7.71 1.74 -1.55
CA ILE A 50 7.81 1.27 -0.19
C ILE A 50 9.28 1.16 0.20
N ASP A 51 9.59 1.68 1.38
CA ASP A 51 10.94 1.64 1.91
C ASP A 51 10.91 0.70 3.10
N PHE A 52 11.37 -0.51 2.89
CA PHE A 52 11.32 -1.53 3.92
C PHE A 52 12.27 -1.22 5.08
N LYS A 53 13.37 -0.55 4.80
CA LYS A 53 14.34 -0.29 5.85
C LYS A 53 13.86 0.76 6.81
N LYS A 54 13.20 1.78 6.30
CA LYS A 54 12.73 2.86 7.15
C LYS A 54 11.28 2.71 7.58
N GLY A 55 10.61 1.69 7.05
CA GLY A 55 9.21 1.46 7.42
C GLY A 55 8.30 2.57 6.93
N ARG A 56 8.42 2.93 5.67
CA ARG A 56 7.59 4.00 5.09
C ARG A 56 7.05 3.58 3.74
N ILE A 57 5.84 4.05 3.47
CA ILE A 57 5.28 3.99 2.13
C ILE A 57 5.11 5.41 1.67
N LEU A 58 5.72 5.74 0.55
CA LEU A 58 5.64 7.08 -0.01
C LEU A 58 4.62 7.09 -1.13
N LEU A 59 3.75 8.08 -1.12
CA LEU A 59 2.77 8.26 -2.18
C LEU A 59 2.97 9.65 -2.76
N ASN A 60 2.87 9.75 -4.08
CA ASN A 60 2.98 11.03 -4.73
C ASN A 60 1.79 11.89 -4.33
N LYS A 61 2.04 13.05 -3.80
CA LYS A 61 0.98 13.87 -3.24
C LYS A 61 0.03 14.43 -4.29
N ASP A 62 0.45 14.44 -5.54
CA ASP A 62 -0.36 15.01 -6.60
C ASP A 62 -1.38 14.04 -7.18
N LEU A 63 -1.41 12.80 -6.69
CA LEU A 63 -2.38 11.83 -7.17
C LEU A 63 -3.77 12.15 -6.62
N SER A 64 -4.79 11.75 -7.38
CA SER A 64 -6.14 11.82 -6.85
C SER A 64 -6.29 10.84 -5.70
N GLU A 65 -7.34 11.03 -4.91
CA GLU A 65 -7.55 10.16 -3.76
C GLU A 65 -7.73 8.70 -4.18
N ASP A 66 -8.42 8.46 -5.27
CA ASP A 66 -8.62 7.10 -5.74
C ASP A 66 -7.30 6.47 -6.17
N VAL A 67 -6.47 7.22 -6.86
CA VAL A 67 -5.20 6.71 -7.32
C VAL A 67 -4.25 6.51 -6.15
N LYS A 68 -4.31 7.37 -5.13
CA LYS A 68 -3.53 7.16 -3.93
C LYS A 68 -3.90 5.85 -3.25
N ALA A 69 -5.20 5.58 -3.15
CA ALA A 69 -5.66 4.34 -2.51
C ALA A 69 -5.19 3.12 -3.30
N GLU A 70 -5.33 3.18 -4.61
CA GLU A 70 -4.91 2.09 -5.46
C GLU A 70 -3.40 1.86 -5.35
N THR A 71 -2.63 2.94 -5.34
CA THR A 71 -1.19 2.88 -5.22
C THR A 71 -0.78 2.32 -3.87
N LEU A 72 -1.47 2.74 -2.81
CA LEU A 72 -1.18 2.21 -1.50
C LEU A 72 -1.37 0.70 -1.47
N VAL A 73 -2.46 0.20 -2.04
CA VAL A 73 -2.71 -1.24 -2.08
C VAL A 73 -1.62 -1.96 -2.89
N HIS A 74 -1.15 -1.33 -3.96
CA HIS A 74 -0.08 -1.90 -4.76
C HIS A 74 1.20 -2.08 -3.91
N GLU A 75 1.57 -1.05 -3.13
CA GLU A 75 2.75 -1.14 -2.30
C GLU A 75 2.56 -2.12 -1.15
N VAL A 76 1.37 -2.19 -0.58
CA VAL A 76 1.07 -3.18 0.45
C VAL A 76 1.20 -4.59 -0.14
N THR A 77 0.78 -4.78 -1.38
CA THR A 77 0.90 -6.08 -2.03
C THR A 77 2.36 -6.51 -2.14
N HIS A 78 3.24 -5.58 -2.51
CA HIS A 78 4.67 -5.88 -2.51
C HIS A 78 5.11 -6.34 -1.12
N ALA A 79 4.70 -5.65 -0.09
CA ALA A 79 5.10 -5.99 1.27
C ALA A 79 4.60 -7.36 1.68
N LEU A 80 3.36 -7.67 1.35
CA LEU A 80 2.81 -8.98 1.71
C LEU A 80 3.60 -10.10 1.07
N LEU A 81 3.95 -9.93 -0.19
CA LEU A 81 4.72 -10.95 -0.89
C LEU A 81 6.11 -11.12 -0.32
N VAL A 82 6.73 -10.02 0.08
CA VAL A 82 8.04 -10.10 0.72
C VAL A 82 7.93 -10.84 2.05
N TYR A 83 6.93 -10.52 2.85
CA TYR A 83 6.82 -11.11 4.18
C TYR A 83 6.42 -12.57 4.15
N ILE A 84 5.77 -13.03 3.10
CA ILE A 84 5.49 -14.46 2.99
C ILE A 84 6.61 -15.20 2.27
N GLY A 85 7.69 -14.50 1.93
CA GLY A 85 8.86 -15.16 1.35
C GLY A 85 8.78 -15.41 -0.14
N ARG A 86 7.94 -14.67 -0.85
CA ARG A 86 7.81 -14.84 -2.29
C ARG A 86 8.45 -13.68 -3.02
N GLN A 87 9.76 -13.61 -2.90
CA GLN A 87 10.51 -12.57 -3.58
C GLN A 87 10.34 -12.67 -5.10
N ASP A 88 10.20 -13.87 -5.60
CA ASP A 88 9.99 -14.08 -7.03
C ASP A 88 8.72 -13.37 -7.52
N LEU A 89 7.68 -13.36 -6.72
CA LEU A 89 6.42 -12.74 -7.11
C LEU A 89 6.45 -11.23 -6.93
N THR A 90 7.13 -10.75 -5.90
CA THR A 90 7.17 -9.30 -5.69
C THR A 90 7.98 -8.60 -6.78
N GLU A 91 8.84 -9.32 -7.47
CA GLU A 91 9.59 -8.75 -8.57
C GLU A 91 8.85 -8.81 -9.89
N ASP A 92 7.72 -9.48 -9.91
CA ASP A 92 6.90 -9.58 -11.11
C ASP A 92 5.82 -8.52 -11.04
N GLU A 93 6.08 -7.37 -11.68
CA GLU A 93 5.17 -6.24 -11.57
C GLU A 93 3.78 -6.52 -12.14
N GLN A 94 3.70 -7.36 -13.16
CA GLN A 94 2.40 -7.70 -13.69
C GLN A 94 1.58 -8.51 -12.68
N PHE A 95 2.24 -9.42 -11.98
CA PHE A 95 1.56 -10.19 -10.95
C PHE A 95 1.12 -9.29 -9.80
N VAL A 96 2.02 -8.41 -9.35
CA VAL A 96 1.72 -7.49 -8.26
C VAL A 96 0.57 -6.58 -8.63
N GLN A 97 0.59 -6.06 -9.85
CA GLN A 97 -0.47 -5.18 -10.31
C GLN A 97 -1.81 -5.91 -10.35
N ALA A 98 -1.80 -7.13 -10.87
CA ALA A 98 -3.04 -7.90 -10.97
C ALA A 98 -3.58 -8.25 -9.59
N LEU A 99 -2.72 -8.70 -8.70
CA LEU A 99 -3.15 -9.07 -7.35
C LEU A 99 -3.60 -7.84 -6.59
N GLY A 100 -2.85 -6.75 -6.68
CA GLY A 100 -3.22 -5.51 -6.03
C GLY A 100 -4.56 -4.99 -6.50
N ASN A 101 -4.81 -5.05 -7.81
CA ASN A 101 -6.10 -4.64 -8.34
C ASN A 101 -7.23 -5.50 -7.83
N ALA A 102 -6.98 -6.81 -7.73
CA ALA A 102 -8.01 -7.72 -7.21
C ALA A 102 -8.32 -7.40 -5.75
N ILE A 103 -7.30 -7.11 -4.97
CA ILE A 103 -7.49 -6.74 -3.58
C ILE A 103 -8.25 -5.42 -3.48
N TYR A 104 -7.82 -4.44 -4.25
CA TYR A 104 -8.41 -3.12 -4.21
C TYR A 104 -9.89 -3.15 -4.60
N GLN A 105 -10.22 -3.98 -5.59
CA GLN A 105 -11.60 -4.06 -6.06
C GLN A 105 -12.47 -4.90 -5.16
N THR A 106 -11.87 -5.78 -4.38
CA THR A 106 -12.62 -6.67 -3.52
C THR A 106 -12.87 -6.07 -2.14
N PHE A 107 -11.87 -5.37 -1.62
CA PHE A 107 -11.96 -4.82 -0.27
C PHE A 107 -11.95 -3.31 -0.34
N ASP A 108 -12.99 -2.71 0.18
CA ASP A 108 -13.03 -1.25 0.23
C ASP A 108 -12.06 -0.76 1.29
N LEU A 109 -11.36 0.30 0.97
CA LEU A 109 -10.60 1.04 1.95
C LEU A 109 -11.57 2.02 2.56
N LYS A 110 -12.13 1.65 3.69
CA LYS A 110 -13.15 2.48 4.28
C LYS A 110 -12.56 3.52 5.15
N GLU A 111 -13.18 4.66 5.12
CA GLU A 111 -12.77 5.71 6.00
C GLU A 111 -13.28 5.45 7.38
N THR A 112 -12.58 5.98 8.33
CA THR A 112 -12.99 5.86 9.71
C THR A 112 -14.22 6.69 9.94
N GLU A 113 -15.17 6.11 10.54
CA GLU A 113 -16.38 6.82 10.85
C GLU A 113 -16.33 7.41 12.19
#